data_5ac64d2642eb76a93b053eb0ca7bd502
#
_entry.id   5ac64d2642eb76a93b053eb0ca7bd502
#
_cell.length_a   1.000
_cell.length_b   1.000
_cell.length_c   1.000
_cell.angle_alpha   90.00
_cell.angle_beta   90.00
_cell.angle_gamma   90.00
#
_symmetry.space_group_name_H-M   'P 1'
#
loop_
_entity.id
_entity.type
_entity.pdbx_description
1 polymer ?
#
loop_
_entity_poly.entity_id
_entity_poly.type
_entity_poly.pdbx_seq_one_letter_code
_entity_poly.pdbx_strand_id
1 'polypeptide(L)'
;MAAVQAPDVPAKGGLRSGAGLGRRLPRSFFARPATVVAPELLGRVVVRILPNGTRLAARLVEVEAYEQGDPASHSYRGRPTPRTEAMFGPPGRLYVYFTYGRHFCSNVVTGPDDHGSAVLLRAAEPLEGLEVMASHRGTDRPRLFCSGPARLTQAFAIARADNGTDLVRNDS
;
A
#
# COMPACT_ATOMS: atom_id res chain seq x y z
N MET A 1 -6.91 -3.38 -9.42
CA MET A 1 -5.44 -3.39 -9.24
C MET A 1 -5.00 -2.25 -8.33
N ALA A 2 -4.00 -2.46 -7.49
CA ALA A 2 -3.39 -1.43 -6.66
C ALA A 2 -2.00 -1.06 -7.22
N ALA A 3 -1.61 0.20 -7.09
CA ALA A 3 -0.28 0.67 -7.47
C ALA A 3 0.16 1.80 -6.53
N VAL A 4 1.48 1.96 -6.36
CA VAL A 4 2.07 3.11 -5.68
C VAL A 4 2.75 4.01 -6.72
N GLN A 5 2.39 5.28 -6.72
CA GLN A 5 2.80 6.24 -7.75
C GLN A 5 3.57 7.40 -7.16
N ALA A 6 4.51 7.95 -7.94
CA ALA A 6 5.09 9.23 -7.64
C ALA A 6 4.01 10.32 -7.73
N PRO A 7 3.99 11.33 -6.83
CA PRO A 7 3.12 12.48 -7.03
C PRO A 7 3.58 13.23 -8.29
N ASP A 8 2.63 13.56 -9.18
CA ASP A 8 2.84 14.68 -10.08
C ASP A 8 2.95 15.93 -9.20
N VAL A 9 4.09 16.58 -9.21
CA VAL A 9 4.30 17.86 -8.53
C VAL A 9 3.73 18.94 -9.46
N PRO A 10 2.49 19.44 -9.27
CA PRO A 10 2.08 20.67 -9.91
C PRO A 10 2.67 21.81 -9.08
N ALA A 11 3.42 22.68 -9.73
CA ALA A 11 3.62 24.03 -9.24
C ALA A 11 2.26 24.63 -8.89
N LYS A 12 2.10 25.07 -7.65
CA LYS A 12 1.03 25.88 -7.07
C LYS A 12 -0.21 26.13 -7.98
N GLY A 13 -1.33 25.51 -7.64
CA GLY A 13 -2.64 25.94 -8.13
C GLY A 13 -3.57 24.81 -8.59
N GLY A 14 -4.64 24.56 -7.84
CA GLY A 14 -5.89 23.96 -8.30
C GLY A 14 -5.85 22.47 -8.64
N LEU A 15 -6.56 21.68 -7.85
CA LEU A 15 -6.97 20.32 -8.21
C LEU A 15 -7.70 20.34 -9.57
N ARG A 16 -7.01 19.95 -10.64
CA ARG A 16 -7.64 19.62 -11.91
C ARG A 16 -8.11 18.18 -11.84
N SER A 17 -9.42 17.98 -11.91
CA SER A 17 -10.05 16.72 -12.28
C SER A 17 -9.41 16.22 -13.58
N GLY A 18 -8.77 15.03 -13.55
CA GLY A 18 -8.17 14.43 -14.74
C GLY A 18 -6.66 14.54 -14.88
N ALA A 19 -5.91 14.90 -13.83
CA ALA A 19 -4.45 14.80 -13.83
C ALA A 19 -4.03 13.32 -14.02
N GLY A 20 -3.23 13.06 -15.04
CA GLY A 20 -2.80 11.73 -15.47
C GLY A 20 -2.27 10.90 -14.30
N LEU A 21 -2.47 9.59 -14.39
CA LEU A 21 -1.87 8.64 -13.49
C LEU A 21 -0.36 8.91 -13.43
N GLY A 22 0.14 9.34 -12.28
CA GLY A 22 1.58 9.47 -12.05
C GLY A 22 2.25 8.14 -12.37
N ARG A 23 3.51 8.19 -12.80
CA ARG A 23 4.26 6.98 -13.18
C ARG A 23 4.38 6.04 -11.98
N ARG A 24 4.06 4.75 -12.17
CA ARG A 24 4.29 3.71 -11.15
C ARG A 24 5.76 3.68 -10.74
N LEU A 25 6.00 3.46 -9.46
CA LEU A 25 7.37 3.29 -8.96
C LEU A 25 7.96 2.00 -9.53
N PRO A 26 9.23 2.03 -9.99
CA PRO A 26 9.88 0.85 -10.55
C PRO A 26 10.22 -0.17 -9.44
N ARG A 27 10.44 -1.44 -9.82
CA ARG A 27 10.85 -2.49 -8.88
C ARG A 27 12.13 -2.13 -8.12
N SER A 28 13.08 -1.48 -8.79
CA SER A 28 14.32 -1.00 -8.16
C SER A 28 14.12 -0.02 -7.00
N PHE A 29 12.99 0.69 -6.98
CA PHE A 29 12.63 1.53 -5.83
C PHE A 29 12.39 0.67 -4.58
N PHE A 30 11.71 -0.46 -4.73
CA PHE A 30 11.35 -1.36 -3.65
C PHE A 30 12.46 -2.36 -3.30
N ALA A 31 13.41 -2.63 -4.22
CA ALA A 31 14.53 -3.56 -4.02
C ALA A 31 15.62 -3.02 -3.08
N ARG A 32 15.25 -2.17 -2.12
CA ARG A 32 16.12 -1.54 -1.13
C ARG A 32 15.61 -1.86 0.28
N PRO A 33 16.43 -1.72 1.34
CA PRO A 33 15.99 -1.95 2.72
C PRO A 33 14.70 -1.19 3.07
N ALA A 34 13.82 -1.80 3.87
CA ALA A 34 12.55 -1.19 4.27
C ALA A 34 12.76 0.16 4.97
N THR A 35 13.83 0.29 5.75
CA THR A 35 14.22 1.53 6.43
C THR A 35 14.58 2.68 5.48
N VAL A 36 15.02 2.36 4.27
CA VAL A 36 15.30 3.35 3.20
C VAL A 36 14.03 3.66 2.42
N VAL A 37 13.23 2.63 2.10
CA VAL A 37 12.01 2.77 1.29
C VAL A 37 10.90 3.50 2.06
N ALA A 38 10.74 3.23 3.36
CA ALA A 38 9.64 3.77 4.15
C ALA A 38 9.57 5.32 4.14
N PRO A 39 10.63 6.07 4.47
CA PRO A 39 10.56 7.53 4.43
C PRO A 39 10.29 8.08 3.02
N GLU A 40 10.74 7.40 1.97
CA GLU A 40 10.52 7.81 0.59
C GLU A 40 9.11 7.45 0.07
N LEU A 41 8.38 6.56 0.75
CA LEU A 41 6.97 6.27 0.50
C LEU A 41 6.04 7.36 1.03
N LEU A 42 6.45 8.14 2.02
CA LEU A 42 5.65 9.26 2.51
C LEU A 42 5.40 10.26 1.38
N GLY A 43 4.15 10.72 1.26
CA GLY A 43 3.74 11.60 0.17
C GLY A 43 3.43 10.90 -1.15
N ARG A 44 3.79 9.61 -1.33
CA ARG A 44 3.40 8.83 -2.51
C ARG A 44 1.92 8.50 -2.48
N VAL A 45 1.36 8.26 -3.66
CA VAL A 45 -0.08 7.98 -3.82
C VAL A 45 -0.30 6.50 -4.05
N VAL A 46 -1.11 5.89 -3.19
CA VAL A 46 -1.64 4.55 -3.42
C VAL A 46 -2.89 4.68 -4.28
N VAL A 47 -2.96 3.90 -5.36
CA VAL A 47 -4.08 3.90 -6.29
C VAL A 47 -4.63 2.49 -6.41
N ARG A 48 -5.95 2.36 -6.40
CA ARG A 48 -6.67 1.12 -6.73
C ARG A 48 -7.75 1.42 -7.76
N ILE A 49 -7.82 0.59 -8.79
CA ILE A 49 -8.94 0.59 -9.73
C ILE A 49 -9.81 -0.61 -9.37
N LEU A 50 -11.07 -0.34 -9.05
CA LEU A 50 -12.08 -1.36 -8.76
C LEU A 50 -12.59 -2.03 -10.04
N PRO A 51 -13.23 -3.21 -9.97
CA PRO A 51 -13.74 -3.92 -11.16
C PRO A 51 -14.72 -3.11 -12.02
N ASN A 52 -15.45 -2.17 -11.42
CA ASN A 52 -16.36 -1.27 -12.10
C ASN A 52 -15.69 -0.03 -12.72
N GLY A 53 -14.34 0.02 -12.71
CA GLY A 53 -13.56 1.16 -13.22
C GLY A 53 -13.38 2.32 -12.24
N THR A 54 -14.03 2.30 -11.07
CA THR A 54 -13.87 3.36 -10.07
C THR A 54 -12.43 3.40 -9.56
N ARG A 55 -11.83 4.59 -9.60
CA ARG A 55 -10.48 4.82 -9.09
C ARG A 55 -10.54 5.34 -7.66
N LEU A 56 -9.79 4.69 -6.78
CA LEU A 56 -9.52 5.13 -5.41
C LEU A 56 -8.08 5.60 -5.33
N ALA A 57 -7.83 6.75 -4.73
CA ALA A 57 -6.47 7.26 -4.52
C ALA A 57 -6.32 7.91 -3.14
N ALA A 58 -5.18 7.67 -2.50
CA ALA A 58 -4.83 8.32 -1.23
C ALA A 58 -3.32 8.51 -1.11
N ARG A 59 -2.90 9.61 -0.49
CA ARG A 59 -1.50 9.97 -0.23
C ARG A 59 -1.06 9.37 1.09
N LEU A 60 0.03 8.58 1.07
CA LEU A 60 0.60 8.00 2.29
C LEU A 60 1.13 9.10 3.23
N VAL A 61 0.69 9.06 4.48
CA VAL A 61 1.10 10.00 5.53
C VAL A 61 1.74 9.29 6.72
N GLU A 62 1.57 7.97 6.82
CA GLU A 62 2.16 7.14 7.87
C GLU A 62 2.46 5.75 7.33
N VAL A 63 3.67 5.25 7.60
CA VAL A 63 4.15 3.92 7.23
C VAL A 63 5.07 3.38 8.32
N GLU A 64 5.29 2.05 8.35
CA GLU A 64 6.25 1.41 9.26
C GLU A 64 7.16 0.45 8.50
N ALA A 65 8.47 0.55 8.73
CA ALA A 65 9.46 -0.36 8.17
C ALA A 65 9.62 -1.61 9.04
N TYR A 66 9.61 -2.78 8.43
CA TYR A 66 9.84 -4.07 9.07
C TYR A 66 10.93 -4.84 8.32
N GLU A 67 12.03 -5.10 9.00
CA GLU A 67 13.16 -5.89 8.51
C GLU A 67 13.14 -7.30 9.09
N GLN A 68 13.79 -8.24 8.43
CA GLN A 68 13.89 -9.64 8.86
C GLN A 68 14.55 -9.81 10.24
N GLY A 69 15.42 -8.89 10.64
CA GLY A 69 16.07 -8.87 11.95
C GLY A 69 15.21 -8.27 13.08
N ASP A 70 14.07 -7.67 12.76
CA ASP A 70 13.19 -7.03 13.74
C ASP A 70 12.30 -8.08 14.42
N PRO A 71 12.35 -8.22 15.77
CA PRO A 71 11.46 -9.12 16.50
C PRO A 71 9.96 -8.87 16.30
N ALA A 72 9.56 -7.65 15.93
CA ALA A 72 8.17 -7.29 15.63
C ALA A 72 7.76 -7.70 14.20
N SER A 73 8.70 -8.06 13.33
CA SER A 73 8.42 -8.47 11.96
C SER A 73 7.86 -9.90 11.90
N HIS A 74 6.90 -10.11 11.02
CA HIS A 74 6.40 -11.45 10.71
C HIS A 74 7.45 -12.37 10.07
N SER A 75 8.50 -11.80 9.49
CA SER A 75 9.63 -12.51 8.88
C SER A 75 10.80 -12.72 9.84
N TYR A 76 10.62 -12.39 11.11
CA TYR A 76 11.70 -12.52 12.11
C TYR A 76 12.41 -13.87 12.03
N ARG A 77 13.73 -13.84 12.05
CA ARG A 77 14.63 -15.01 11.88
C ARG A 77 14.62 -15.65 10.48
N GLY A 78 14.05 -14.97 9.46
CA GLY A 78 14.14 -15.41 8.07
C GLY A 78 13.41 -16.73 7.78
N ARG A 79 12.36 -17.07 8.52
CA ARG A 79 11.60 -18.31 8.30
C ARG A 79 10.29 -18.03 7.57
N PRO A 80 10.17 -18.36 6.28
CA PRO A 80 8.92 -18.26 5.57
C PRO A 80 7.88 -19.24 6.13
N THR A 81 6.63 -18.82 6.12
CA THR A 81 5.46 -19.63 6.46
C THR A 81 4.40 -19.41 5.39
N PRO A 82 3.37 -20.26 5.25
CA PRO A 82 2.29 -20.03 4.30
C PRO A 82 1.62 -18.66 4.44
N ARG A 83 1.65 -18.09 5.66
CA ARG A 83 1.14 -16.74 5.93
C ARG A 83 2.06 -15.65 5.40
N THR A 84 3.36 -15.83 5.46
CA THR A 84 4.38 -14.81 5.20
C THR A 84 5.08 -14.98 3.85
N GLU A 85 4.74 -16.02 3.09
CA GLU A 85 5.39 -16.36 1.81
C GLU A 85 5.51 -15.13 0.88
N ALA A 86 4.45 -14.34 0.77
CA ALA A 86 4.48 -13.13 -0.06
C ALA A 86 5.53 -12.09 0.39
N MET A 87 5.91 -12.06 1.68
CA MET A 87 6.96 -11.18 2.21
C MET A 87 8.36 -11.54 1.73
N PHE A 88 8.58 -12.80 1.33
CA PHE A 88 9.84 -13.30 0.81
C PHE A 88 9.89 -13.32 -0.73
N GLY A 89 8.82 -12.86 -1.38
CA GLY A 89 8.75 -12.74 -2.82
C GLY A 89 9.36 -11.44 -3.35
N PRO A 90 9.29 -11.22 -4.68
CA PRO A 90 9.85 -10.05 -5.33
C PRO A 90 9.40 -8.72 -4.73
N PRO A 91 10.32 -7.75 -4.56
CA PRO A 91 9.98 -6.42 -4.04
C PRO A 91 8.95 -5.71 -4.93
N GLY A 92 8.11 -4.87 -4.30
CA GLY A 92 7.01 -4.19 -4.96
C GLY A 92 5.73 -5.03 -5.07
N ARG A 93 5.69 -6.20 -4.45
CA ARG A 93 4.44 -6.95 -4.26
C ARG A 93 3.72 -6.53 -3.00
N LEU A 94 2.40 -6.71 -3.00
CA LEU A 94 1.56 -6.45 -1.84
C LEU A 94 1.56 -7.68 -0.93
N TYR A 95 1.91 -7.50 0.34
CA TYR A 95 1.74 -8.50 1.38
C TYR A 95 0.51 -8.14 2.23
N VAL A 96 -0.54 -8.96 2.15
CA VAL A 96 -1.80 -8.75 2.87
C VAL A 96 -2.00 -9.87 3.88
N TYR A 97 -2.21 -9.50 5.15
CA TYR A 97 -2.48 -10.46 6.20
C TYR A 97 -3.71 -10.10 7.02
N PHE A 98 -4.36 -11.14 7.55
CA PHE A 98 -5.51 -11.00 8.43
C PHE A 98 -5.05 -10.91 9.89
N THR A 99 -5.60 -9.97 10.64
CA THR A 99 -5.19 -9.70 12.02
C THR A 99 -6.39 -9.53 12.94
N TYR A 100 -6.23 -9.90 14.21
CA TYR A 100 -7.25 -9.83 15.26
C TYR A 100 -8.61 -10.45 14.89
N GLY A 101 -8.66 -11.41 13.99
CA GLY A 101 -9.90 -12.07 13.56
C GLY A 101 -10.92 -11.15 12.84
N ARG A 102 -10.52 -9.92 12.46
CA ARG A 102 -11.49 -8.92 11.93
C ARG A 102 -10.98 -8.10 10.75
N HIS A 103 -9.67 -7.90 10.62
CA HIS A 103 -9.13 -6.88 9.72
C HIS A 103 -8.00 -7.41 8.86
N PHE A 104 -7.82 -6.78 7.71
CA PHE A 104 -6.63 -6.93 6.90
C PHE A 104 -5.68 -5.76 7.15
N CYS A 105 -4.38 -6.04 6.99
CA CYS A 105 -3.33 -5.02 6.87
C CYS A 105 -2.57 -5.27 5.58
N SER A 106 -2.06 -4.22 4.95
CA SER A 106 -1.33 -4.28 3.69
C SER A 106 0.05 -3.66 3.82
N ASN A 107 1.03 -4.36 3.26
CA ASN A 107 2.42 -3.94 3.23
C ASN A 107 2.93 -3.99 1.80
N VAL A 108 3.95 -3.22 1.49
CA VAL A 108 4.72 -3.37 0.24
C VAL A 108 6.00 -4.11 0.56
N VAL A 109 6.24 -5.23 -0.12
CA VAL A 109 7.48 -6.02 0.02
C VAL A 109 8.67 -5.20 -0.47
N THR A 110 9.77 -5.26 0.28
CA THR A 110 11.01 -4.52 0.00
C THR A 110 12.23 -5.43 0.12
N GLY A 111 13.42 -4.90 -0.20
CA GLY A 111 14.65 -5.69 -0.15
C GLY A 111 14.84 -6.62 -1.35
N PRO A 112 15.89 -7.44 -1.35
CA PRO A 112 16.09 -8.46 -2.37
C PRO A 112 15.09 -9.61 -2.22
N ASP A 113 14.92 -10.40 -3.29
CA ASP A 113 14.15 -11.65 -3.23
C ASP A 113 14.67 -12.56 -2.10
N ASP A 114 13.80 -13.36 -1.53
CA ASP A 114 14.07 -14.27 -0.41
C ASP A 114 14.47 -13.56 0.91
N HIS A 115 14.41 -12.23 0.95
CA HIS A 115 14.61 -11.46 2.16
C HIS A 115 13.29 -10.90 2.69
N GLY A 116 12.83 -11.42 3.82
CA GLY A 116 11.54 -11.04 4.39
C GLY A 116 11.55 -9.63 4.99
N SER A 117 11.35 -8.62 4.16
CA SER A 117 11.17 -7.23 4.62
C SER A 117 10.00 -6.55 3.91
N ALA A 118 9.35 -5.60 4.57
CA ALA A 118 8.20 -4.89 4.02
C ALA A 118 7.96 -3.56 4.73
N VAL A 119 7.23 -2.68 4.06
CA VAL A 119 6.72 -1.43 4.64
C VAL A 119 5.21 -1.53 4.80
N LEU A 120 4.72 -1.45 6.05
CA LEU A 120 3.30 -1.40 6.38
C LEU A 120 2.71 -0.03 5.97
N LEU A 121 1.62 -0.06 5.23
CA LEU A 121 0.84 1.13 4.89
C LEU A 121 -0.14 1.42 6.03
N ARG A 122 0.18 2.43 6.86
CA ARG A 122 -0.59 2.70 8.08
C ARG A 122 -1.72 3.70 7.90
N ALA A 123 -1.41 4.86 7.34
CA ALA A 123 -2.41 5.89 7.13
C ALA A 123 -2.17 6.66 5.84
N ALA A 124 -3.27 7.16 5.27
CA ALA A 124 -3.24 7.95 4.05
C ALA A 124 -4.30 9.05 4.06
N GLU A 125 -4.02 10.15 3.38
CA GLU A 125 -4.96 11.22 3.08
C GLU A 125 -5.78 10.83 1.84
N PRO A 126 -7.11 10.67 1.92
CA PRO A 126 -7.94 10.36 0.78
C PRO A 126 -7.93 11.49 -0.25
N LEU A 127 -7.77 11.15 -1.54
CA LEU A 127 -7.69 12.12 -2.63
C LEU A 127 -8.82 11.94 -3.67
N GLU A 128 -9.17 10.67 -3.97
CA GLU A 128 -10.12 10.33 -5.03
C GLU A 128 -10.95 9.11 -4.65
N GLY A 129 -12.22 9.05 -5.09
CA GLY A 129 -13.14 7.96 -4.75
C GLY A 129 -13.72 8.06 -3.35
N LEU A 130 -13.86 9.28 -2.81
CA LEU A 130 -14.27 9.53 -1.43
C LEU A 130 -15.62 8.91 -1.09
N GLU A 131 -16.60 8.98 -1.99
CA GLU A 131 -17.94 8.42 -1.78
C GLU A 131 -17.89 6.90 -1.60
N VAL A 132 -17.06 6.22 -2.42
CA VAL A 132 -16.87 4.77 -2.33
C VAL A 132 -16.13 4.41 -1.03
N MET A 133 -15.08 5.18 -0.68
CA MET A 133 -14.40 4.99 0.61
C MET A 133 -15.35 5.22 1.79
N ALA A 134 -16.22 6.23 1.74
CA ALA A 134 -17.24 6.49 2.77
C ALA A 134 -18.17 5.29 2.94
N SER A 135 -18.66 4.72 1.83
CA SER A 135 -19.50 3.52 1.82
C SER A 135 -18.77 2.32 2.43
N HIS A 136 -17.53 2.04 2.00
CA HIS A 136 -16.72 0.93 2.54
C HIS A 136 -16.42 1.10 4.04
N ARG A 137 -16.32 2.34 4.52
CA ARG A 137 -15.98 2.67 5.91
C ARG A 137 -17.19 2.87 6.82
N GLY A 138 -18.39 3.01 6.25
CA GLY A 138 -19.61 3.30 7.02
C GLY A 138 -19.53 4.64 7.75
N THR A 139 -18.90 5.66 7.18
CA THR A 139 -18.76 7.01 7.76
C THR A 139 -18.62 8.05 6.65
N ASP A 140 -19.11 9.25 6.90
CA ASP A 140 -19.00 10.43 6.03
C ASP A 140 -17.80 11.34 6.34
N ARG A 141 -16.98 10.96 7.33
CA ARG A 141 -15.83 11.76 7.80
C ARG A 141 -14.55 11.37 7.06
N PRO A 142 -14.06 12.14 6.07
CA PRO A 142 -12.88 11.76 5.26
C PRO A 142 -11.63 11.48 6.10
N ARG A 143 -11.42 12.21 7.20
CA ARG A 143 -10.30 11.98 8.13
C ARG A 143 -10.26 10.57 8.72
N LEU A 144 -11.40 9.87 8.75
CA LEU A 144 -11.49 8.52 9.29
C LEU A 144 -11.38 7.42 8.23
N PHE A 145 -11.34 7.76 6.94
CA PHE A 145 -11.34 6.73 5.89
C PHE A 145 -10.11 5.86 5.96
N CYS A 146 -8.92 6.46 5.97
CA CYS A 146 -7.65 5.75 5.93
C CYS A 146 -6.74 6.05 7.14
N SER A 147 -7.31 6.35 8.31
CA SER A 147 -6.59 6.72 9.54
C SER A 147 -6.18 5.51 10.37
N GLY A 148 -5.47 4.56 9.78
CA GLY A 148 -4.96 3.34 10.38
C GLY A 148 -4.95 2.18 9.40
N PRO A 149 -4.10 1.15 9.60
CA PRO A 149 -3.83 0.12 8.60
C PRO A 149 -5.09 -0.68 8.20
N ALA A 150 -5.90 -1.07 9.17
CA ALA A 150 -7.17 -1.76 8.93
C ALA A 150 -8.21 -0.87 8.24
N ARG A 151 -8.23 0.43 8.59
CA ARG A 151 -9.14 1.40 7.96
C ARG A 151 -8.73 1.66 6.51
N LEU A 152 -7.44 1.77 6.24
CA LEU A 152 -6.90 1.93 4.90
C LEU A 152 -7.30 0.73 4.02
N THR A 153 -7.06 -0.50 4.46
CA THR A 153 -7.45 -1.69 3.69
C THR A 153 -8.94 -1.77 3.47
N GLN A 154 -9.76 -1.43 4.46
CA GLN A 154 -11.21 -1.40 4.32
C GLN A 154 -11.65 -0.32 3.32
N ALA A 155 -11.13 0.91 3.41
CA ALA A 155 -11.45 1.99 2.48
C ALA A 155 -11.13 1.62 1.02
N PHE A 156 -10.01 0.93 0.81
CA PHE A 156 -9.57 0.47 -0.50
C PHE A 156 -10.15 -0.90 -0.92
N ALA A 157 -10.99 -1.54 -0.10
CA ALA A 157 -11.48 -2.91 -0.32
C ALA A 157 -10.33 -3.92 -0.54
N ILE A 158 -9.19 -3.74 0.13
CA ILE A 158 -8.06 -4.66 0.09
C ILE A 158 -8.35 -5.84 1.00
N ALA A 159 -8.25 -7.06 0.45
CA ALA A 159 -8.56 -8.30 1.15
C ALA A 159 -7.51 -9.39 0.84
N ARG A 160 -7.73 -10.61 1.33
CA ARG A 160 -6.82 -11.75 1.11
C ARG A 160 -6.50 -12.01 -0.36
N ALA A 161 -7.45 -11.79 -1.26
CA ALA A 161 -7.26 -12.00 -2.70
C ALA A 161 -6.23 -11.04 -3.33
N ASP A 162 -5.92 -9.94 -2.65
CA ASP A 162 -4.91 -8.97 -3.12
C ASP A 162 -3.48 -9.33 -2.66
N ASN A 163 -3.32 -10.38 -1.81
CA ASN A 163 -2.00 -10.84 -1.38
C ASN A 163 -1.17 -11.31 -2.58
N GLY A 164 0.07 -10.84 -2.70
CA GLY A 164 0.96 -11.15 -3.81
C GLY A 164 0.75 -10.29 -5.07
N THR A 165 -0.23 -9.36 -5.08
CA THR A 165 -0.44 -8.44 -6.22
C THR A 165 0.83 -7.66 -6.52
N ASP A 166 1.25 -7.64 -7.79
CA ASP A 166 2.39 -6.88 -8.26
C ASP A 166 2.00 -5.41 -8.48
N LEU A 167 2.54 -4.51 -7.65
CA LEU A 167 2.26 -3.07 -7.71
C LEU A 167 3.04 -2.37 -8.84
N VAL A 168 4.04 -3.03 -9.40
CA VAL A 168 4.97 -2.49 -10.41
C VAL A 168 4.50 -2.80 -11.81
N ARG A 169 3.91 -3.97 -12.06
CA ARG A 169 3.48 -4.38 -13.41
C ARG A 169 2.25 -3.61 -13.88
N ASN A 170 2.31 -3.20 -15.14
CA ASN A 170 1.11 -2.91 -15.90
C ASN A 170 0.59 -4.25 -16.45
N ASP A 171 -0.28 -4.92 -15.73
CA ASP A 171 -1.10 -5.94 -16.36
C ASP A 171 -2.16 -5.18 -17.17
N SER A 172 -1.87 -5.01 -18.45
CA SER A 172 -2.78 -4.50 -19.48
C SER A 172 -3.85 -5.53 -19.78
#